data_d736ab4189167f2658221137781574dc
#
_entry.id   d736ab4189167f2658221137781574dc
#
_cell.length_a   1.000
_cell.length_b   1.000
_cell.length_c   1.000
_cell.angle_alpha   90.00
_cell.angle_beta   90.00
_cell.angle_gamma   90.00
#
_symmetry.space_group_name_H-M   'P 1'
#
loop_
_entity.id
_entity.type
_entity.pdbx_description
1 polymer ?
#
loop_
_entity_poly.entity_id
_entity_poly.type
_entity_poly.pdbx_seq_one_letter_code
_entity_poly.pdbx_strand_id
1 'polypeptide(L)'
;MDAPQAHSPGTDSDRILIFGSGPALGWGVLSHDLALPGALARALSARSGRGVDVDLAASPATSLGTAPRELTALRLCRFDAIVITLGARDALNLTSVRVWRRELTALLRLLEQESSRTTHIFMLGNQPIRSIPVFDSLLGSVGARHGVALDRVTAEVCQSLPRTTFIAMTAAARGEAGRFRSATDYRNWAELLADSMAAPLDAGHLAPGDASPAQEAAPQDVRVLEEARQRAVDGLGILDTDPEERFTRIVALAQRSFGTRWAAFTVTDHDRQWDKANVGPFPQEIPRSRSFTDVTIRDPGPLVVADAQTDPRFRANPLVVGEPFIRFYAGFPVESPSGERIGALCVLDPMPRPVGEIDLVLLRELALAVQGELRRGALVG
;
A
#
# COMPACT_ATOMS: atom_id res chain seq x y z
N MET A 1 16.47 2.74 8.53
CA MET A 1 15.88 1.90 7.45
C MET A 1 14.83 2.74 6.75
N ASP A 2 14.74 2.60 5.43
CA ASP A 2 13.72 3.30 4.64
C ASP A 2 12.32 2.90 5.09
N ALA A 3 11.31 3.72 4.74
CA ALA A 3 9.93 3.33 4.98
C ALA A 3 9.67 1.95 4.34
N PRO A 4 8.89 1.05 4.99
CA PRO A 4 8.62 -0.29 4.47
C PRO A 4 7.63 -0.23 3.29
N GLN A 5 7.98 0.54 2.26
CA GLN A 5 7.22 0.72 1.04
C GLN A 5 8.16 0.96 -0.13
N ALA A 6 7.75 0.47 -1.27
CA ALA A 6 8.35 0.80 -2.54
C ALA A 6 7.25 1.11 -3.54
N HIS A 7 7.53 1.99 -4.51
CA HIS A 7 6.57 2.31 -5.55
C HIS A 7 7.25 2.52 -6.90
N SER A 8 6.48 2.38 -7.95
CA SER A 8 6.81 2.80 -9.30
C SER A 8 5.74 3.79 -9.76
N PRO A 9 6.14 4.98 -10.27
CA PRO A 9 5.20 6.02 -10.67
C PRO A 9 4.22 5.56 -11.76
N GLY A 10 3.02 6.09 -11.76
CA GLY A 10 2.01 5.84 -12.78
C GLY A 10 0.61 6.19 -12.29
N THR A 11 -0.31 6.31 -13.24
CA THR A 11 -1.74 6.41 -12.97
C THR A 11 -2.33 5.01 -12.80
N ASP A 12 -3.47 4.90 -12.12
CA ASP A 12 -4.20 3.63 -11.93
C ASP A 12 -3.30 2.51 -11.36
N SER A 13 -2.78 2.77 -10.16
CA SER A 13 -1.71 1.94 -9.59
C SER A 13 -2.24 0.65 -8.98
N ASP A 14 -1.57 -0.46 -9.31
CA ASP A 14 -1.73 -1.73 -8.59
C ASP A 14 -1.20 -1.61 -7.15
N ARG A 15 -1.98 -2.00 -6.17
CA ARG A 15 -1.60 -2.01 -4.76
C ARG A 15 -1.30 -3.42 -4.31
N ILE A 16 -0.08 -3.66 -3.86
CA ILE A 16 0.43 -4.98 -3.51
C ILE A 16 0.88 -5.01 -2.05
N LEU A 17 0.44 -6.01 -1.30
CA LEU A 17 0.99 -6.32 0.01
C LEU A 17 1.99 -7.46 -0.11
N ILE A 18 3.22 -7.27 0.37
CA ILE A 18 4.14 -8.38 0.67
C ILE A 18 4.10 -8.64 2.18
N PHE A 19 3.67 -9.84 2.55
CA PHE A 19 3.51 -10.24 3.94
C PHE A 19 4.36 -11.46 4.28
N GLY A 20 5.01 -11.46 5.45
CA GLY A 20 5.65 -12.65 5.99
C GLY A 20 7.10 -12.46 6.47
N SER A 21 8.02 -13.27 5.96
CA SER A 21 9.42 -13.32 6.40
C SER A 21 10.37 -13.71 5.26
N GLY A 22 11.62 -13.98 5.54
CA GLY A 22 12.60 -14.49 4.57
C GLY A 22 12.90 -13.50 3.43
N PRO A 23 12.49 -13.77 2.17
CA PRO A 23 12.75 -12.88 1.03
C PRO A 23 12.22 -11.46 1.20
N ALA A 24 11.12 -11.29 1.92
CA ALA A 24 10.53 -10.00 2.19
C ALA A 24 11.42 -9.07 3.03
N LEU A 25 12.29 -9.61 3.87
CA LEU A 25 13.11 -8.82 4.82
C LEU A 25 14.25 -8.02 4.18
N GLY A 26 14.55 -8.24 2.90
CA GLY A 26 15.59 -7.48 2.19
C GLY A 26 17.02 -7.73 2.66
N TRP A 27 17.31 -8.92 3.19
CA TRP A 27 18.66 -9.24 3.66
C TRP A 27 19.70 -9.18 2.55
N GLY A 28 20.84 -8.55 2.82
CA GLY A 28 21.96 -8.44 1.88
C GLY A 28 21.95 -7.21 0.98
N VAL A 29 20.93 -6.35 1.10
CA VAL A 29 20.84 -5.06 0.41
C VAL A 29 20.63 -3.91 1.39
N LEU A 30 20.95 -2.67 0.95
CA LEU A 30 20.97 -1.48 1.81
C LEU A 30 19.60 -0.79 1.94
N SER A 31 18.66 -1.04 1.01
CA SER A 31 17.35 -0.39 1.01
C SER A 31 16.26 -1.34 0.52
N HIS A 32 15.00 -1.05 0.87
CA HIS A 32 13.85 -1.78 0.36
C HIS A 32 13.66 -1.60 -1.15
N ASP A 33 14.16 -0.52 -1.74
CA ASP A 33 14.17 -0.31 -3.20
C ASP A 33 15.05 -1.31 -3.93
N LEU A 34 16.12 -1.78 -3.31
CA LEU A 34 17.02 -2.82 -3.86
C LEU A 34 16.57 -4.23 -3.49
N ALA A 35 15.64 -4.37 -2.55
CA ALA A 35 15.03 -5.62 -2.11
C ALA A 35 13.84 -6.00 -2.99
N LEU A 36 13.13 -7.06 -2.58
CA LEU A 36 11.97 -7.57 -3.30
C LEU A 36 10.88 -6.53 -3.55
N PRO A 37 10.49 -5.66 -2.59
CA PRO A 37 9.43 -4.67 -2.83
C PRO A 37 9.73 -3.73 -4.00
N GLY A 38 10.89 -3.07 -4.00
CA GLY A 38 11.27 -2.13 -5.07
C GLY A 38 11.53 -2.83 -6.40
N ALA A 39 12.13 -4.01 -6.38
CA ALA A 39 12.33 -4.80 -7.59
C ALA A 39 10.98 -5.21 -8.22
N LEU A 40 10.00 -5.64 -7.38
CA LEU A 40 8.66 -6.03 -7.83
C LEU A 40 7.88 -4.85 -8.38
N ALA A 41 7.90 -3.70 -7.70
CA ALA A 41 7.25 -2.49 -8.19
C ALA A 41 7.70 -2.13 -9.60
N ARG A 42 9.01 -2.12 -9.84
CA ARG A 42 9.58 -1.84 -11.18
C ARG A 42 9.24 -2.90 -12.22
N ALA A 43 9.33 -4.18 -11.86
CA ALA A 43 9.07 -5.27 -12.79
C ALA A 43 7.61 -5.31 -13.26
N LEU A 44 6.66 -5.10 -12.35
CA LEU A 44 5.23 -5.04 -12.67
C LEU A 44 4.88 -3.78 -13.47
N SER A 45 5.36 -2.61 -13.05
CA SER A 45 5.11 -1.37 -13.76
C SER A 45 5.63 -1.41 -15.20
N ALA A 46 6.81 -2.02 -15.41
CA ALA A 46 7.36 -2.21 -16.76
C ALA A 46 6.50 -3.13 -17.65
N ARG A 47 5.73 -4.07 -17.06
CA ARG A 47 4.84 -4.97 -17.80
C ARG A 47 3.45 -4.37 -18.05
N SER A 48 2.87 -3.78 -17.03
CA SER A 48 1.49 -3.29 -17.07
C SER A 48 1.36 -1.88 -17.63
N GLY A 49 2.43 -1.08 -17.58
CA GLY A 49 2.39 0.36 -17.87
C GLY A 49 1.66 1.18 -16.79
N ARG A 50 1.20 0.55 -15.71
CA ARG A 50 0.54 1.18 -14.57
C ARG A 50 1.55 1.54 -13.47
N GLY A 51 1.15 2.42 -12.57
CA GLY A 51 1.87 2.60 -11.31
C GLY A 51 1.77 1.34 -10.45
N VAL A 52 2.72 1.16 -9.53
CA VAL A 52 2.70 0.01 -8.59
C VAL A 52 3.12 0.49 -7.21
N ASP A 53 2.28 0.21 -6.22
CA ASP A 53 2.56 0.45 -4.79
C ASP A 53 2.75 -0.89 -4.08
N VAL A 54 3.88 -1.05 -3.43
CA VAL A 54 4.17 -2.26 -2.65
C VAL A 54 4.31 -1.89 -1.18
N ASP A 55 3.35 -2.33 -0.38
CA ASP A 55 3.40 -2.27 1.08
C ASP A 55 4.10 -3.53 1.61
N LEU A 56 4.92 -3.36 2.63
CA LEU A 56 5.66 -4.44 3.26
C LEU A 56 5.24 -4.60 4.73
N ALA A 57 4.68 -5.75 5.07
CA ALA A 57 4.42 -6.17 6.44
C ALA A 57 5.19 -7.47 6.72
N ALA A 58 6.48 -7.35 7.04
CA ALA A 58 7.37 -8.49 7.23
C ALA A 58 8.17 -8.40 8.52
N SER A 59 8.28 -9.52 9.22
CA SER A 59 9.08 -9.66 10.43
C SER A 59 9.78 -11.02 10.46
N PRO A 60 10.98 -11.11 11.04
CA PRO A 60 11.62 -12.40 11.28
C PRO A 60 10.81 -13.32 12.21
N ALA A 61 9.92 -12.73 13.02
CA ALA A 61 9.06 -13.44 13.96
C ALA A 61 7.78 -13.99 13.30
N THR A 62 7.38 -13.44 12.14
CA THR A 62 6.15 -13.85 11.45
C THR A 62 6.22 -15.33 11.04
N SER A 63 5.19 -16.07 11.41
CA SER A 63 5.01 -17.48 11.13
C SER A 63 3.57 -17.75 10.71
N LEU A 64 3.29 -18.95 10.21
CA LEU A 64 1.93 -19.33 9.83
C LEU A 64 0.94 -19.20 10.99
N GLY A 65 1.36 -19.49 12.24
CA GLY A 65 0.53 -19.39 13.44
C GLY A 65 0.25 -17.94 13.89
N THR A 66 1.14 -16.98 13.61
CA THR A 66 0.96 -15.55 13.98
C THR A 66 0.29 -14.73 12.88
N ALA A 67 0.39 -15.19 11.63
CA ALA A 67 -0.08 -14.48 10.45
C ALA A 67 -1.54 -14.01 10.51
N PRO A 68 -2.52 -14.82 10.96
CA PRO A 68 -3.92 -14.38 11.02
C PRO A 68 -4.11 -13.10 11.85
N ARG A 69 -3.47 -13.05 13.03
CA ARG A 69 -3.56 -11.90 13.93
C ARG A 69 -2.89 -10.64 13.34
N GLU A 70 -1.76 -10.82 12.69
CA GLU A 70 -1.02 -9.71 12.08
C GLU A 70 -1.78 -9.16 10.88
N LEU A 71 -2.40 -10.02 10.06
CA LEU A 71 -3.15 -9.64 8.87
C LEU A 71 -4.48 -8.97 9.18
N THR A 72 -5.20 -9.37 10.23
CA THR A 72 -6.45 -8.71 10.63
C THR A 72 -6.27 -7.27 11.09
N ALA A 73 -5.05 -6.87 11.43
CA ALA A 73 -4.73 -5.47 11.73
C ALA A 73 -4.59 -4.61 10.46
N LEU A 74 -4.56 -5.23 9.27
CA LEU A 74 -4.41 -4.56 7.98
C LEU A 74 -5.75 -4.50 7.25
N ARG A 75 -5.99 -3.42 6.51
CA ARG A 75 -7.15 -3.31 5.60
C ARG A 75 -6.85 -4.06 4.30
N LEU A 76 -7.14 -5.36 4.27
CA LEU A 76 -6.77 -6.23 3.15
C LEU A 76 -7.55 -5.90 1.86
N CYS A 77 -8.76 -5.37 1.98
CA CYS A 77 -9.61 -5.00 0.83
C CYS A 77 -9.02 -3.86 -0.05
N ARG A 78 -7.96 -3.18 0.40
CA ARG A 78 -7.30 -2.12 -0.38
C ARG A 78 -6.23 -2.62 -1.36
N PHE A 79 -5.90 -3.90 -1.31
CA PHE A 79 -4.84 -4.49 -2.13
C PHE A 79 -5.42 -5.27 -3.30
N ASP A 80 -4.82 -5.07 -4.48
CA ASP A 80 -5.14 -5.83 -5.70
C ASP A 80 -4.45 -7.18 -5.69
N ALA A 81 -3.28 -7.28 -5.02
CA ALA A 81 -2.58 -8.54 -4.81
C ALA A 81 -1.96 -8.63 -3.40
N ILE A 82 -1.93 -9.85 -2.85
CA ILE A 82 -1.26 -10.19 -1.59
C ILE A 82 -0.23 -11.27 -1.86
N VAL A 83 1.04 -10.98 -1.59
CA VAL A 83 2.16 -11.91 -1.75
C VAL A 83 2.58 -12.42 -0.37
N ILE A 84 2.45 -13.71 -0.13
CA ILE A 84 2.78 -14.35 1.14
C ILE A 84 4.14 -15.04 1.06
N THR A 85 5.04 -14.67 1.96
CA THR A 85 6.41 -15.21 2.04
C THR A 85 6.62 -15.95 3.37
N LEU A 86 5.97 -17.10 3.53
CA LEU A 86 6.05 -17.95 4.73
C LEU A 86 6.54 -19.35 4.38
N GLY A 87 7.07 -20.08 5.37
CA GLY A 87 7.41 -21.50 5.25
C GLY A 87 8.87 -21.84 5.56
N ALA A 88 9.83 -20.95 5.35
CA ALA A 88 11.24 -21.25 5.61
C ALA A 88 11.50 -21.64 7.09
N ARG A 89 10.87 -20.92 8.02
CA ARG A 89 10.95 -21.23 9.46
C ARG A 89 10.27 -22.56 9.78
N ASP A 90 9.13 -22.81 9.17
CA ASP A 90 8.36 -24.04 9.36
C ASP A 90 9.12 -25.26 8.81
N ALA A 91 9.81 -25.09 7.69
CA ALA A 91 10.66 -26.12 7.12
C ALA A 91 11.85 -26.46 8.04
N LEU A 92 12.49 -25.44 8.65
CA LEU A 92 13.59 -25.62 9.60
C LEU A 92 13.13 -26.24 10.92
N ASN A 93 11.94 -25.87 11.40
CA ASN A 93 11.34 -26.41 12.60
C ASN A 93 10.67 -27.77 12.38
N LEU A 94 10.69 -28.31 11.19
CA LEU A 94 10.07 -29.57 10.81
C LEU A 94 8.57 -29.61 11.15
N THR A 95 7.87 -28.49 10.94
CA THR A 95 6.43 -28.40 11.16
C THR A 95 5.71 -29.53 10.40
N SER A 96 4.85 -30.29 11.07
CA SER A 96 4.22 -31.44 10.42
C SER A 96 3.38 -31.01 9.20
N VAL A 97 3.45 -31.76 8.13
CA VAL A 97 2.73 -31.51 6.86
C VAL A 97 1.22 -31.38 7.08
N ARG A 98 0.66 -32.13 8.06
CA ARG A 98 -0.77 -32.06 8.40
C ARG A 98 -1.13 -30.72 9.07
N VAL A 99 -0.30 -30.26 9.99
CA VAL A 99 -0.48 -28.95 10.66
C VAL A 99 -0.31 -27.85 9.63
N TRP A 100 0.74 -27.90 8.80
CA TRP A 100 0.95 -26.95 7.73
C TRP A 100 -0.26 -26.81 6.83
N ARG A 101 -0.79 -27.93 6.29
CA ARG A 101 -1.99 -27.95 5.44
C ARG A 101 -3.19 -27.26 6.10
N ARG A 102 -3.47 -27.63 7.35
CA ARG A 102 -4.62 -27.10 8.09
C ARG A 102 -4.51 -25.58 8.29
N GLU A 103 -3.38 -25.13 8.78
CA GLU A 103 -3.17 -23.71 9.10
C GLU A 103 -3.05 -22.85 7.83
N LEU A 104 -2.39 -23.35 6.80
CA LEU A 104 -2.33 -22.66 5.51
C LEU A 104 -3.72 -22.53 4.87
N THR A 105 -4.51 -23.60 4.89
CA THR A 105 -5.89 -23.55 4.35
C THR A 105 -6.73 -22.53 5.11
N ALA A 106 -6.60 -22.48 6.43
CA ALA A 106 -7.32 -21.50 7.26
C ALA A 106 -6.88 -20.06 6.93
N LEU A 107 -5.57 -19.84 6.82
CA LEU A 107 -5.01 -18.51 6.47
C LEU A 107 -5.47 -18.04 5.09
N LEU A 108 -5.38 -18.88 4.06
CA LEU A 108 -5.76 -18.50 2.70
C LEU A 108 -7.26 -18.22 2.58
N ARG A 109 -8.10 -18.99 3.28
CA ARG A 109 -9.55 -18.71 3.35
C ARG A 109 -9.85 -17.39 4.07
N LEU A 110 -9.15 -17.09 5.16
CA LEU A 110 -9.25 -15.80 5.84
C LEU A 110 -8.92 -14.66 4.87
N LEU A 111 -7.81 -14.78 4.13
CA LEU A 111 -7.41 -13.78 3.14
C LEU A 111 -8.46 -13.60 2.05
N GLU A 112 -9.04 -14.68 1.51
CA GLU A 112 -10.12 -14.60 0.52
C GLU A 112 -11.40 -13.94 1.06
N GLN A 113 -11.68 -14.07 2.36
CA GLN A 113 -12.85 -13.47 3.01
C GLN A 113 -12.66 -11.99 3.32
N GLU A 114 -11.46 -11.61 3.79
CA GLU A 114 -11.16 -10.24 4.26
C GLU A 114 -10.63 -9.31 3.15
N SER A 115 -10.26 -9.86 1.99
CA SER A 115 -9.81 -9.08 0.82
C SER A 115 -10.96 -8.82 -0.16
N SER A 116 -10.74 -7.90 -1.13
CA SER A 116 -11.66 -7.67 -2.23
C SER A 116 -11.85 -8.94 -3.07
N ARG A 117 -12.99 -9.06 -3.77
CA ARG A 117 -13.25 -10.17 -4.70
C ARG A 117 -12.28 -10.21 -5.88
N THR A 118 -11.70 -9.07 -6.23
CA THR A 118 -10.68 -8.93 -7.28
C THR A 118 -9.27 -9.19 -6.77
N THR A 119 -9.03 -9.17 -5.46
CA THR A 119 -7.70 -9.40 -4.88
C THR A 119 -7.22 -10.82 -5.17
N HIS A 120 -6.01 -10.95 -5.74
CA HIS A 120 -5.37 -12.24 -5.97
C HIS A 120 -4.27 -12.52 -4.93
N ILE A 121 -4.20 -13.75 -4.45
CA ILE A 121 -3.25 -14.17 -3.41
C ILE A 121 -2.14 -15.01 -4.06
N PHE A 122 -0.88 -14.62 -3.84
CA PHE A 122 0.29 -15.33 -4.34
C PHE A 122 1.07 -15.91 -3.16
N MET A 123 1.15 -17.23 -3.10
CA MET A 123 1.93 -17.93 -2.09
C MET A 123 3.30 -18.31 -2.66
N LEU A 124 4.36 -17.75 -2.11
CA LEU A 124 5.72 -18.09 -2.52
C LEU A 124 6.17 -19.37 -1.85
N GLY A 125 6.77 -20.25 -2.65
CA GLY A 125 7.43 -21.46 -2.18
C GLY A 125 8.68 -21.14 -1.34
N ASN A 126 9.16 -22.15 -0.65
CA ASN A 126 10.39 -22.03 0.12
C ASN A 126 11.58 -21.81 -0.81
N GLN A 127 12.32 -20.74 -0.55
CA GLN A 127 13.64 -20.61 -1.15
C GLN A 127 14.49 -21.83 -0.77
N PRO A 128 15.29 -22.39 -1.70
CA PRO A 128 16.17 -23.49 -1.36
C PRO A 128 17.05 -23.17 -0.15
N ILE A 129 16.77 -23.79 1.00
CA ILE A 129 17.36 -23.46 2.30
C ILE A 129 18.90 -23.54 2.26
N ARG A 130 19.45 -24.51 1.50
CA ARG A 130 20.90 -24.67 1.32
C ARG A 130 21.56 -23.55 0.50
N SER A 131 20.79 -22.69 -0.16
CA SER A 131 21.35 -21.49 -0.78
C SER A 131 21.76 -20.44 0.25
N ILE A 132 21.37 -20.63 1.50
CA ILE A 132 21.71 -19.77 2.64
C ILE A 132 22.98 -20.35 3.29
N PRO A 133 24.14 -19.66 3.30
CA PRO A 133 25.41 -20.21 3.78
C PRO A 133 25.35 -20.81 5.19
N VAL A 134 24.62 -20.19 6.12
CA VAL A 134 24.45 -20.66 7.51
C VAL A 134 23.73 -22.01 7.57
N PHE A 135 22.93 -22.36 6.56
CA PHE A 135 22.17 -23.59 6.46
C PHE A 135 22.75 -24.60 5.45
N ASP A 136 23.92 -24.33 4.89
CA ASP A 136 24.62 -25.33 4.04
C ASP A 136 25.31 -26.39 4.91
N SER A 137 24.47 -27.20 5.55
CA SER A 137 24.84 -28.24 6.53
C SER A 137 23.95 -29.48 6.38
N LEU A 138 24.28 -30.56 7.10
CA LEU A 138 23.44 -31.76 7.14
C LEU A 138 22.02 -31.44 7.67
N LEU A 139 21.92 -30.62 8.73
CA LEU A 139 20.63 -30.16 9.27
C LEU A 139 19.85 -29.31 8.24
N GLY A 140 20.54 -28.41 7.54
CA GLY A 140 19.94 -27.65 6.45
C GLY A 140 19.47 -28.53 5.30
N SER A 141 20.09 -29.69 5.06
CA SER A 141 19.64 -30.67 4.06
C SER A 141 18.33 -31.34 4.46
N VAL A 142 18.11 -31.57 5.77
CA VAL A 142 16.84 -32.11 6.29
C VAL A 142 15.74 -31.03 6.12
N GLY A 143 16.00 -29.80 6.55
CA GLY A 143 15.08 -28.68 6.39
C GLY A 143 14.74 -28.41 4.92
N ALA A 144 15.71 -28.50 4.01
CA ALA A 144 15.49 -28.33 2.57
C ALA A 144 14.55 -29.41 1.99
N ARG A 145 14.75 -30.68 2.34
CA ARG A 145 13.85 -31.78 1.93
C ARG A 145 12.44 -31.58 2.49
N HIS A 146 12.36 -31.16 3.75
CA HIS A 146 11.08 -30.86 4.38
C HIS A 146 10.39 -29.66 3.71
N GLY A 147 11.12 -28.60 3.37
CA GLY A 147 10.61 -27.45 2.62
C GLY A 147 9.97 -27.86 1.29
N VAL A 148 10.58 -28.76 0.54
CA VAL A 148 9.99 -29.31 -0.69
C VAL A 148 8.68 -30.05 -0.42
N ALA A 149 8.56 -30.77 0.72
CA ALA A 149 7.32 -31.42 1.10
C ALA A 149 6.22 -30.41 1.47
N LEU A 150 6.58 -29.32 2.16
CA LEU A 150 5.66 -28.21 2.46
C LEU A 150 5.22 -27.51 1.17
N ASP A 151 6.12 -27.24 0.24
CA ASP A 151 5.81 -26.59 -1.04
C ASP A 151 4.82 -27.41 -1.88
N ARG A 152 4.95 -28.74 -1.90
CA ARG A 152 3.99 -29.62 -2.57
C ARG A 152 2.58 -29.44 -1.98
N VAL A 153 2.48 -29.45 -0.66
CA VAL A 153 1.19 -29.24 0.02
C VAL A 153 0.66 -27.84 -0.22
N THR A 154 1.53 -26.83 -0.25
CA THR A 154 1.15 -25.44 -0.56
C THR A 154 0.56 -25.34 -1.96
N ALA A 155 1.20 -25.95 -2.95
CA ALA A 155 0.70 -25.97 -4.32
C ALA A 155 -0.67 -26.66 -4.42
N GLU A 156 -0.87 -27.80 -3.73
CA GLU A 156 -2.16 -28.50 -3.69
C GLU A 156 -3.26 -27.64 -3.04
N VAL A 157 -2.97 -26.96 -1.94
CA VAL A 157 -3.92 -26.07 -1.27
C VAL A 157 -4.28 -24.87 -2.16
N CYS A 158 -3.29 -24.22 -2.78
CA CYS A 158 -3.51 -23.09 -3.69
C CYS A 158 -4.40 -23.51 -4.89
N GLN A 159 -4.18 -24.69 -5.47
CA GLN A 159 -5.02 -25.19 -6.57
C GLN A 159 -6.48 -25.39 -6.18
N SER A 160 -6.81 -25.55 -4.91
CA SER A 160 -8.19 -25.72 -4.42
C SER A 160 -8.91 -24.40 -4.15
N LEU A 161 -8.24 -23.25 -4.31
CA LEU A 161 -8.78 -21.92 -4.02
C LEU A 161 -8.71 -21.05 -5.30
N PRO A 162 -9.83 -20.41 -5.70
CA PRO A 162 -9.93 -19.80 -7.03
C PRO A 162 -9.05 -18.57 -7.24
N ARG A 163 -8.72 -17.84 -6.15
CA ARG A 163 -7.94 -16.59 -6.21
C ARG A 163 -6.53 -16.74 -5.64
N THR A 164 -6.00 -17.96 -5.64
CA THR A 164 -4.72 -18.26 -5.01
C THR A 164 -3.78 -18.96 -5.98
N THR A 165 -2.57 -18.45 -6.14
CA THR A 165 -1.54 -19.01 -7.01
C THR A 165 -0.29 -19.34 -6.19
N PHE A 166 0.26 -20.54 -6.37
CA PHE A 166 1.57 -20.93 -5.83
C PHE A 166 2.67 -20.59 -6.84
N ILE A 167 3.72 -19.90 -6.36
CA ILE A 167 4.90 -19.55 -7.16
C ILE A 167 6.11 -20.23 -6.54
N ALA A 168 6.69 -21.20 -7.27
CA ALA A 168 7.91 -21.89 -6.84
C ALA A 168 9.11 -20.93 -6.92
N MET A 169 9.87 -20.82 -5.82
CA MET A 169 11.05 -19.97 -5.77
C MET A 169 12.28 -20.65 -6.34
N THR A 170 13.03 -19.95 -7.15
CA THR A 170 14.32 -20.38 -7.65
C THR A 170 15.44 -20.15 -6.62
N ALA A 171 16.50 -20.94 -6.67
CA ALA A 171 17.69 -20.69 -5.88
C ALA A 171 18.30 -19.33 -6.24
N ALA A 172 18.72 -18.56 -5.24
CA ALA A 172 19.60 -17.42 -5.48
C ALA A 172 20.90 -17.90 -6.15
N ALA A 173 21.41 -17.11 -7.08
CA ALA A 173 22.70 -17.40 -7.68
C ALA A 173 23.77 -17.50 -6.59
N ARG A 174 24.73 -18.41 -6.70
CA ARG A 174 25.88 -18.45 -5.79
C ARG A 174 26.67 -17.17 -5.98
N GLY A 175 26.46 -16.23 -5.04
CA GLY A 175 27.15 -14.93 -5.05
C GLY A 175 28.64 -15.07 -4.71
N GLU A 176 29.37 -13.97 -4.92
CA GLU A 176 30.75 -13.82 -4.45
C GLU A 176 30.86 -14.11 -2.96
N ALA A 177 31.97 -14.73 -2.57
CA ALA A 177 32.19 -15.18 -1.21
C ALA A 177 31.83 -14.13 -0.15
N GLY A 178 30.90 -14.45 0.72
CA GLY A 178 30.47 -13.66 1.87
C GLY A 178 29.18 -12.85 1.71
N ARG A 179 28.57 -12.72 0.53
CA ARG A 179 27.27 -12.07 0.36
C ARG A 179 26.14 -13.09 0.27
N PHE A 180 25.17 -12.96 1.16
CA PHE A 180 24.04 -13.87 1.29
C PHE A 180 23.00 -13.71 0.16
N ARG A 181 22.74 -12.49 -0.30
CA ARG A 181 21.83 -12.12 -1.39
C ARG A 181 22.30 -10.83 -2.03
N SER A 182 21.96 -10.65 -3.29
CA SER A 182 22.28 -9.45 -4.08
C SER A 182 21.00 -8.79 -4.63
N ALA A 183 21.10 -7.54 -5.08
CA ALA A 183 20.02 -6.88 -5.79
C ALA A 183 19.61 -7.63 -7.07
N THR A 184 20.53 -8.39 -7.67
CA THR A 184 20.25 -9.24 -8.85
C THR A 184 19.36 -10.42 -8.49
N ASP A 185 19.54 -11.04 -7.32
CA ASP A 185 18.65 -12.13 -6.87
C ASP A 185 17.23 -11.63 -6.67
N TYR A 186 17.07 -10.46 -6.03
CA TYR A 186 15.76 -9.83 -5.84
C TYR A 186 15.11 -9.44 -7.17
N ARG A 187 15.90 -8.97 -8.14
CA ARG A 187 15.40 -8.67 -9.48
C ARG A 187 14.87 -9.93 -10.17
N ASN A 188 15.64 -11.02 -10.16
CA ASN A 188 15.23 -12.28 -10.77
C ASN A 188 13.95 -12.83 -10.14
N TRP A 189 13.81 -12.74 -8.82
CA TRP A 189 12.57 -13.12 -8.14
C TRP A 189 11.40 -12.20 -8.47
N ALA A 190 11.65 -10.90 -8.56
CA ALA A 190 10.64 -9.92 -8.95
C ALA A 190 10.13 -10.17 -10.38
N GLU A 191 11.01 -10.52 -11.31
CA GLU A 191 10.64 -10.90 -12.67
C GLU A 191 9.73 -12.14 -12.68
N LEU A 192 10.11 -13.18 -11.93
CA LEU A 192 9.32 -14.42 -11.78
C LEU A 192 7.92 -14.12 -11.20
N LEU A 193 7.85 -13.26 -10.16
CA LEU A 193 6.58 -12.84 -9.59
C LEU A 193 5.75 -12.05 -10.59
N ALA A 194 6.36 -11.06 -11.23
CA ALA A 194 5.67 -10.20 -12.18
C ALA A 194 5.09 -10.97 -13.38
N ASP A 195 5.80 -12.00 -13.87
CA ASP A 195 5.28 -12.91 -14.89
C ASP A 195 4.02 -13.65 -14.45
N SER A 196 3.96 -14.04 -13.17
CA SER A 196 2.82 -14.75 -12.61
C SER A 196 1.67 -13.82 -12.22
N MET A 197 1.96 -12.56 -11.90
CA MET A 197 1.00 -11.60 -11.34
C MET A 197 0.32 -10.75 -12.40
N ALA A 198 0.96 -10.50 -13.54
CA ALA A 198 0.47 -9.54 -14.54
C ALA A 198 -0.95 -9.89 -15.03
N ALA A 199 -1.19 -11.11 -15.49
CA ALA A 199 -2.50 -11.51 -16.02
C ALA A 199 -3.63 -11.48 -14.96
N PRO A 200 -3.46 -11.97 -13.71
CA PRO A 200 -4.45 -11.78 -12.66
C PRO A 200 -4.76 -10.33 -12.32
N LEU A 201 -3.74 -9.45 -12.28
CA LEU A 201 -3.94 -8.02 -12.03
C LEU A 201 -4.70 -7.34 -13.18
N ASP A 202 -4.35 -7.65 -14.44
CA ASP A 202 -5.08 -7.13 -15.60
C ASP A 202 -6.54 -7.58 -15.60
N ALA A 203 -6.81 -8.83 -15.23
CA ALA A 203 -8.17 -9.35 -15.10
C ALA A 203 -8.97 -8.62 -13.99
N GLY A 204 -8.31 -8.25 -12.89
CA GLY A 204 -8.91 -7.46 -11.82
C GLY A 204 -9.35 -6.07 -12.28
N HIS A 205 -8.53 -5.39 -13.09
CA HIS A 205 -8.87 -4.08 -13.66
C HIS A 205 -9.96 -4.12 -14.72
N LEU A 206 -10.08 -5.23 -15.46
CA LEU A 206 -11.12 -5.43 -16.48
C LEU A 206 -12.45 -5.94 -15.90
N ALA A 207 -12.44 -6.43 -14.67
CA ALA A 207 -13.69 -6.81 -14.01
C ALA A 207 -14.59 -5.57 -13.91
N PRO A 208 -15.92 -5.67 -14.24
CA PRO A 208 -16.84 -4.57 -14.00
C PRO A 208 -16.70 -4.21 -12.53
N GLY A 209 -16.26 -2.97 -12.28
CA GLY A 209 -15.88 -2.53 -10.95
C GLY A 209 -17.00 -2.85 -9.97
N ASP A 210 -16.74 -3.70 -9.01
CA ASP A 210 -17.50 -3.69 -7.78
C ASP A 210 -17.37 -2.25 -7.29
N ALA A 211 -18.48 -1.51 -7.30
CA ALA A 211 -18.55 -0.16 -6.77
C ALA A 211 -17.79 -0.17 -5.45
N SER A 212 -16.88 0.80 -5.29
CA SER A 212 -16.03 0.88 -4.08
C SER A 212 -16.84 0.44 -2.87
N PRO A 213 -16.35 -0.45 -1.99
CA PRO A 213 -17.14 -0.94 -0.84
C PRO A 213 -17.82 0.18 -0.04
N ALA A 214 -17.34 1.42 -0.20
CA ALA A 214 -17.94 2.62 0.36
C ALA A 214 -19.28 3.04 -0.28
N GLN A 215 -19.62 2.55 -1.49
CA GLN A 215 -20.88 2.91 -2.18
C GLN A 215 -22.00 1.90 -1.91
N GLU A 216 -21.70 0.68 -1.49
CA GLU A 216 -22.68 -0.36 -1.15
C GLU A 216 -22.66 -0.75 0.34
N ALA A 217 -21.80 -0.14 1.15
CA ALA A 217 -21.72 -0.43 2.57
C ALA A 217 -23.03 -0.10 3.28
N ALA A 218 -23.56 -1.05 4.04
CA ALA A 218 -24.69 -0.79 4.90
C ALA A 218 -24.38 0.37 5.87
N PRO A 219 -25.37 1.16 6.34
CA PRO A 219 -25.11 2.29 7.24
C PRO A 219 -24.27 1.96 8.47
N GLN A 220 -24.31 0.71 8.94
CA GLN A 220 -23.47 0.24 10.03
C GLN A 220 -22.00 0.08 9.62
N ASP A 221 -21.73 -0.37 8.40
CA ASP A 221 -20.37 -0.53 7.89
C ASP A 221 -19.69 0.83 7.67
N VAL A 222 -20.43 1.82 7.17
CA VAL A 222 -19.94 3.21 7.01
C VAL A 222 -19.51 3.80 8.36
N ARG A 223 -20.28 3.54 9.42
CA ARG A 223 -19.94 4.02 10.76
C ARG A 223 -18.69 3.34 11.32
N VAL A 224 -18.54 2.03 11.13
CA VAL A 224 -17.35 1.28 11.55
C VAL A 224 -16.11 1.76 10.83
N LEU A 225 -16.22 2.04 9.52
CA LEU A 225 -15.13 2.58 8.72
C LEU A 225 -14.73 4.00 9.18
N GLU A 226 -15.70 4.84 9.49
CA GLU A 226 -15.45 6.21 10.00
C GLU A 226 -14.81 6.18 11.40
N GLU A 227 -15.27 5.31 12.29
CA GLU A 227 -14.65 5.12 13.61
C GLU A 227 -13.20 4.59 13.49
N ALA A 228 -12.91 3.72 12.51
CA ALA A 228 -11.55 3.24 12.24
C ALA A 228 -10.67 4.39 11.70
N ARG A 229 -11.19 5.16 10.74
CA ARG A 229 -10.51 6.34 10.20
C ARG A 229 -10.18 7.34 11.32
N GLN A 230 -11.15 7.67 12.18
CA GLN A 230 -10.93 8.62 13.27
C GLN A 230 -9.89 8.11 14.26
N ARG A 231 -9.95 6.84 14.66
CA ARG A 231 -8.91 6.23 15.53
C ARG A 231 -7.52 6.30 14.90
N ALA A 232 -7.42 6.17 13.58
CA ALA A 232 -6.16 6.31 12.89
C ALA A 232 -5.63 7.76 12.93
N VAL A 233 -6.52 8.75 12.79
CA VAL A 233 -6.19 10.17 12.94
C VAL A 233 -5.70 10.47 14.36
N ASP A 234 -6.46 10.03 15.37
CA ASP A 234 -6.14 10.25 16.79
C ASP A 234 -4.76 9.64 17.15
N GLY A 235 -4.47 8.46 16.61
CA GLY A 235 -3.21 7.75 16.83
C GLY A 235 -1.98 8.42 16.23
N LEU A 236 -2.15 9.34 15.28
CA LEU A 236 -1.02 10.07 14.67
C LEU A 236 -0.50 11.23 15.52
N GLY A 237 -1.31 11.78 16.43
CA GLY A 237 -0.93 12.89 17.29
C GLY A 237 -0.50 14.16 16.54
N ILE A 238 -1.05 14.41 15.34
CA ILE A 238 -0.68 15.56 14.48
C ILE A 238 -1.69 16.69 14.51
N LEU A 239 -2.86 16.46 15.09
CA LEU A 239 -3.89 17.49 15.25
C LEU A 239 -3.53 18.45 16.39
N ASP A 240 -3.98 19.69 16.27
CA ASP A 240 -3.81 20.74 17.28
C ASP A 240 -2.34 20.94 17.71
N THR A 241 -1.43 20.70 16.77
CA THR A 241 0.03 20.84 16.96
C THR A 241 0.60 21.92 16.06
N ASP A 242 1.77 22.44 16.42
CA ASP A 242 2.49 23.44 15.63
C ASP A 242 2.79 22.93 14.20
N PRO A 243 2.95 23.84 13.23
CA PRO A 243 3.39 23.48 11.89
C PRO A 243 4.74 22.75 11.92
N GLU A 244 4.83 21.66 11.18
CA GLU A 244 6.06 20.87 11.07
C GLU A 244 6.72 21.07 9.70
N GLU A 245 8.02 21.41 9.71
CA GLU A 245 8.77 21.71 8.48
C GLU A 245 8.71 20.57 7.45
N ARG A 246 8.67 19.31 7.89
CA ARG A 246 8.57 18.15 7.00
C ARG A 246 7.31 18.19 6.10
N PHE A 247 6.17 18.64 6.62
CA PHE A 247 4.95 18.79 5.85
C PHE A 247 4.90 20.11 5.08
N THR A 248 5.30 21.21 5.70
CA THR A 248 5.31 22.55 5.08
C THR A 248 6.17 22.55 3.81
N ARG A 249 7.32 21.86 3.83
CA ARG A 249 8.21 21.73 2.68
C ARG A 249 7.54 21.01 1.50
N ILE A 250 6.81 19.92 1.77
CA ILE A 250 6.10 19.15 0.72
C ILE A 250 4.97 20.00 0.13
N VAL A 251 4.19 20.67 0.97
CA VAL A 251 3.09 21.54 0.53
C VAL A 251 3.61 22.70 -0.32
N ALA A 252 4.69 23.35 0.10
CA ALA A 252 5.32 24.42 -0.69
C ALA A 252 5.91 23.90 -2.01
N LEU A 253 6.42 22.67 -2.03
CA LEU A 253 6.86 22.02 -3.27
C LEU A 253 5.67 21.76 -4.20
N ALA A 254 4.56 21.23 -3.70
CA ALA A 254 3.34 21.02 -4.47
C ALA A 254 2.86 22.34 -5.09
N GLN A 255 2.71 23.39 -4.29
CA GLN A 255 2.28 24.70 -4.76
C GLN A 255 3.14 25.21 -5.92
N ARG A 256 4.47 25.13 -5.79
CA ARG A 256 5.40 25.58 -6.87
C ARG A 256 5.35 24.69 -8.10
N SER A 257 5.31 23.36 -7.93
CA SER A 257 5.34 22.42 -9.05
C SER A 257 4.11 22.51 -9.92
N PHE A 258 2.95 22.75 -9.33
CA PHE A 258 1.69 22.93 -10.05
C PHE A 258 1.44 24.39 -10.47
N GLY A 259 2.26 25.34 -10.02
CA GLY A 259 2.06 26.76 -10.28
C GLY A 259 0.68 27.26 -9.83
N THR A 260 0.14 26.65 -8.78
CA THR A 260 -1.14 27.04 -8.19
C THR A 260 -0.96 28.13 -7.15
N ARG A 261 -2.02 28.87 -6.89
CA ARG A 261 -1.95 29.95 -5.91
C ARG A 261 -1.83 29.40 -4.48
N TRP A 262 -2.44 28.24 -4.20
CA TRP A 262 -2.52 27.63 -2.88
C TRP A 262 -2.25 26.13 -2.92
N ALA A 263 -1.82 25.60 -1.79
CA ALA A 263 -1.68 24.17 -1.55
C ALA A 263 -1.86 23.87 -0.05
N ALA A 264 -2.32 22.67 0.29
CA ALA A 264 -2.46 22.25 1.66
C ALA A 264 -2.30 20.74 1.83
N PHE A 265 -1.80 20.32 2.99
CA PHE A 265 -2.02 19.00 3.55
C PHE A 265 -3.06 19.13 4.66
N THR A 266 -4.21 18.52 4.43
CA THR A 266 -5.39 18.64 5.28
C THR A 266 -5.76 17.28 5.85
N VAL A 267 -6.26 17.26 7.08
CA VAL A 267 -6.74 16.07 7.79
C VAL A 267 -8.21 16.24 8.11
N THR A 268 -9.01 15.23 7.90
CA THR A 268 -10.42 15.20 8.28
C THR A 268 -10.54 14.65 9.70
N ASP A 269 -11.00 15.48 10.63
CA ASP A 269 -11.15 15.18 12.05
C ASP A 269 -12.61 15.41 12.46
N HIS A 270 -13.33 14.35 12.85
CA HIS A 270 -14.74 14.41 13.23
C HIS A 270 -15.58 15.27 12.27
N ASP A 271 -16.00 16.45 12.72
CA ASP A 271 -16.84 17.41 12.00
C ASP A 271 -16.06 18.60 11.41
N ARG A 272 -14.72 18.59 11.48
CA ARG A 272 -13.82 19.60 10.94
C ARG A 272 -12.80 19.03 9.95
N GLN A 273 -12.27 19.90 9.11
CA GLN A 273 -11.01 19.73 8.41
C GLN A 273 -9.95 20.53 9.16
N TRP A 274 -8.82 19.92 9.43
CA TRP A 274 -7.63 20.53 10.02
C TRP A 274 -6.52 20.64 8.99
N ASP A 275 -5.98 21.83 8.79
CA ASP A 275 -4.85 22.06 7.89
C ASP A 275 -3.54 21.87 8.65
N LYS A 276 -2.90 20.70 8.47
CA LYS A 276 -1.59 20.41 9.09
C LYS A 276 -0.46 21.26 8.51
N ALA A 277 -0.53 21.57 7.22
CA ALA A 277 0.32 22.54 6.56
C ALA A 277 -0.43 23.17 5.38
N ASN A 278 -0.32 24.47 5.19
CA ASN A 278 -0.91 25.15 4.06
C ASN A 278 -0.03 26.29 3.54
N VAL A 279 -0.24 26.65 2.26
CA VAL A 279 0.20 27.88 1.62
C VAL A 279 -1.05 28.53 1.04
N GLY A 280 -1.56 29.55 1.74
CA GLY A 280 -2.81 30.22 1.32
C GLY A 280 -3.50 30.98 2.45
N PRO A 281 -4.61 31.64 2.16
CA PRO A 281 -5.37 32.44 3.13
C PRO A 281 -6.39 31.61 3.90
N PHE A 282 -6.12 30.30 4.11
CA PHE A 282 -7.07 29.43 4.77
C PHE A 282 -6.89 29.48 6.29
N PRO A 283 -7.99 29.50 7.06
CA PRO A 283 -7.92 29.25 8.50
C PRO A 283 -7.40 27.81 8.73
N GLN A 284 -6.80 27.59 9.88
CA GLN A 284 -6.24 26.27 10.23
C GLN A 284 -7.32 25.18 10.31
N GLU A 285 -8.58 25.58 10.57
CA GLU A 285 -9.72 24.65 10.56
C GLU A 285 -10.93 25.25 9.86
N ILE A 286 -11.70 24.37 9.23
CA ILE A 286 -13.01 24.68 8.65
C ILE A 286 -14.01 23.55 8.98
N PRO A 287 -15.32 23.81 8.99
CA PRO A 287 -16.31 22.75 9.11
C PRO A 287 -16.16 21.71 8.00
N ARG A 288 -16.21 20.43 8.35
CA ARG A 288 -16.09 19.30 7.41
C ARG A 288 -17.09 19.39 6.25
N SER A 289 -18.27 19.93 6.49
CA SER A 289 -19.31 20.14 5.46
C SER A 289 -18.89 21.10 4.33
N ARG A 290 -17.82 21.89 4.53
CA ARG A 290 -17.25 22.78 3.50
C ARG A 290 -16.00 22.22 2.85
N SER A 291 -15.54 21.04 3.30
CA SER A 291 -14.26 20.45 2.91
C SER A 291 -14.34 19.79 1.54
N PHE A 292 -13.43 20.12 0.63
CA PHE A 292 -13.15 19.36 -0.57
C PHE A 292 -12.47 18.03 -0.22
N THR A 293 -11.67 18.02 0.83
CA THR A 293 -10.95 16.83 1.32
C THR A 293 -11.91 15.74 1.77
N ASP A 294 -13.04 16.07 2.40
CA ASP A 294 -14.04 15.08 2.78
C ASP A 294 -14.58 14.30 1.56
N VAL A 295 -14.67 14.95 0.42
CA VAL A 295 -15.02 14.27 -0.83
C VAL A 295 -13.84 13.48 -1.39
N THR A 296 -12.62 14.02 -1.30
CA THR A 296 -11.40 13.36 -1.80
C THR A 296 -11.14 12.03 -1.10
N ILE A 297 -11.33 11.94 0.21
CA ILE A 297 -11.03 10.72 0.98
C ILE A 297 -12.03 9.57 0.74
N ARG A 298 -13.13 9.80 0.04
CA ARG A 298 -14.13 8.76 -0.24
C ARG A 298 -13.61 7.73 -1.23
N ASP A 299 -12.80 8.17 -2.19
CA ASP A 299 -12.22 7.32 -3.22
C ASP A 299 -10.70 7.20 -3.04
N PRO A 300 -10.07 6.10 -3.52
CA PRO A 300 -8.62 5.93 -3.45
C PRO A 300 -7.85 6.78 -4.48
N GLY A 301 -8.52 7.25 -5.53
CA GLY A 301 -7.94 8.06 -6.60
C GLY A 301 -7.98 9.56 -6.33
N PRO A 302 -7.39 10.35 -7.23
CA PRO A 302 -7.42 11.80 -7.12
C PRO A 302 -8.80 12.38 -7.38
N LEU A 303 -9.16 13.41 -6.64
CA LEU A 303 -10.30 14.27 -6.96
C LEU A 303 -9.79 15.49 -7.73
N VAL A 304 -10.26 15.68 -8.96
CA VAL A 304 -9.97 16.87 -9.77
C VAL A 304 -11.27 17.60 -10.07
N VAL A 305 -11.30 18.90 -9.75
CA VAL A 305 -12.40 19.80 -10.00
C VAL A 305 -11.86 20.96 -10.85
N ALA A 306 -12.14 20.91 -12.15
CA ALA A 306 -11.65 21.89 -13.12
C ALA A 306 -12.21 23.30 -12.87
N ASP A 307 -13.49 23.37 -12.51
CA ASP A 307 -14.18 24.58 -12.11
C ASP A 307 -15.26 24.28 -11.07
N ALA A 308 -15.00 24.63 -9.83
CA ALA A 308 -15.89 24.38 -8.70
C ALA A 308 -17.25 25.12 -8.80
N GLN A 309 -17.35 26.23 -9.56
CA GLN A 309 -18.62 26.93 -9.79
C GLN A 309 -19.56 26.13 -10.69
N THR A 310 -19.05 25.29 -11.55
CA THR A 310 -19.86 24.44 -12.44
C THR A 310 -20.07 23.03 -11.92
N ASP A 311 -19.26 22.60 -10.94
CA ASP A 311 -19.36 21.27 -10.34
C ASP A 311 -20.55 21.19 -9.37
N PRO A 312 -21.51 20.28 -9.61
CA PRO A 312 -22.71 20.14 -8.76
C PRO A 312 -22.41 19.90 -7.28
N ARG A 313 -21.28 19.29 -6.96
CA ARG A 313 -20.84 18.97 -5.59
C ARG A 313 -20.40 20.21 -4.82
N PHE A 314 -19.86 21.22 -5.52
CA PHE A 314 -19.16 22.34 -4.90
C PHE A 314 -19.71 23.73 -5.24
N ARG A 315 -20.56 23.88 -6.26
CA ARG A 315 -21.06 25.18 -6.73
C ARG A 315 -21.75 26.04 -5.67
N ALA A 316 -22.29 25.43 -4.62
CA ALA A 316 -22.92 26.13 -3.50
C ALA A 316 -22.01 26.21 -2.26
N ASN A 317 -20.77 25.72 -2.34
CA ASN A 317 -19.84 25.74 -1.22
C ASN A 317 -19.44 27.19 -0.88
N PRO A 318 -19.46 27.59 0.40
CA PRO A 318 -19.06 28.94 0.81
C PRO A 318 -17.66 29.37 0.36
N LEU A 319 -16.70 28.44 0.24
CA LEU A 319 -15.35 28.71 -0.26
C LEU A 319 -15.28 28.92 -1.78
N VAL A 320 -16.36 28.61 -2.51
CA VAL A 320 -16.51 28.80 -3.96
C VAL A 320 -17.28 30.10 -4.27
N VAL A 321 -18.39 30.33 -3.56
CA VAL A 321 -19.23 31.50 -3.80
C VAL A 321 -18.76 32.75 -3.05
N GLY A 322 -17.95 32.59 -2.02
CA GLY A 322 -17.31 33.61 -1.21
C GLY A 322 -15.81 33.45 -1.15
N GLU A 323 -15.12 34.31 -0.39
CA GLU A 323 -13.68 34.21 -0.20
C GLU A 323 -13.27 32.82 0.32
N PRO A 324 -12.20 32.24 -0.25
CA PRO A 324 -11.22 32.79 -1.21
C PRO A 324 -11.61 32.58 -2.70
N PHE A 325 -12.85 32.22 -3.04
CA PHE A 325 -13.35 32.01 -4.40
C PHE A 325 -12.63 30.90 -5.14
N ILE A 326 -12.55 29.70 -4.53
CA ILE A 326 -11.91 28.54 -5.12
C ILE A 326 -12.63 28.15 -6.41
N ARG A 327 -11.88 28.09 -7.54
CA ARG A 327 -12.39 27.63 -8.83
C ARG A 327 -11.80 26.26 -9.20
N PHE A 328 -10.53 26.07 -8.99
CA PHE A 328 -9.83 24.84 -9.27
C PHE A 328 -9.42 24.13 -7.97
N TYR A 329 -9.55 22.81 -7.97
CA TYR A 329 -9.06 21.93 -6.92
C TYR A 329 -8.52 20.64 -7.53
N ALA A 330 -7.34 20.19 -7.08
CA ALA A 330 -6.87 18.84 -7.30
C ALA A 330 -6.29 18.31 -5.98
N GLY A 331 -6.82 17.17 -5.51
CA GLY A 331 -6.40 16.55 -4.27
C GLY A 331 -6.16 15.06 -4.44
N PHE A 332 -5.12 14.55 -3.79
CA PHE A 332 -4.86 13.12 -3.70
C PHE A 332 -4.99 12.68 -2.24
N PRO A 333 -5.72 11.58 -1.94
CA PRO A 333 -5.91 11.13 -0.57
C PRO A 333 -4.59 10.72 0.07
N VAL A 334 -4.45 11.07 1.35
CA VAL A 334 -3.33 10.68 2.21
C VAL A 334 -3.84 9.62 3.18
N GLU A 335 -3.13 8.49 3.22
CA GLU A 335 -3.44 7.37 4.10
C GLU A 335 -2.57 7.37 5.36
N SER A 336 -3.16 6.92 6.46
CA SER A 336 -2.45 6.59 7.71
C SER A 336 -1.51 5.40 7.50
N PRO A 337 -0.60 5.12 8.44
CA PRO A 337 0.20 3.89 8.41
C PRO A 337 -0.63 2.59 8.34
N SER A 338 -1.84 2.59 8.89
CA SER A 338 -2.78 1.45 8.86
C SER A 338 -3.66 1.40 7.59
N GLY A 339 -3.61 2.46 6.75
CA GLY A 339 -4.25 2.49 5.43
C GLY A 339 -5.63 3.17 5.39
N GLU A 340 -6.04 3.86 6.43
CA GLU A 340 -7.23 4.70 6.41
C GLU A 340 -6.92 6.02 5.70
N ARG A 341 -7.81 6.44 4.78
CA ARG A 341 -7.72 7.74 4.13
C ARG A 341 -8.12 8.83 5.11
N ILE A 342 -7.11 9.51 5.67
CA ILE A 342 -7.28 10.47 6.77
C ILE A 342 -7.39 11.91 6.32
N GLY A 343 -6.96 12.21 5.11
CA GLY A 343 -6.88 13.57 4.60
C GLY A 343 -6.44 13.61 3.15
N ALA A 344 -5.97 14.75 2.67
CA ALA A 344 -5.47 14.92 1.32
C ALA A 344 -4.30 15.91 1.24
N LEU A 345 -3.39 15.65 0.30
CA LEU A 345 -2.55 16.70 -0.27
C LEU A 345 -3.29 17.32 -1.44
N CYS A 346 -3.50 18.62 -1.41
CA CYS A 346 -4.26 19.32 -2.44
C CYS A 346 -3.58 20.60 -2.91
N VAL A 347 -3.90 20.97 -4.16
CA VAL A 347 -3.55 22.24 -4.79
C VAL A 347 -4.81 22.92 -5.26
N LEU A 348 -4.86 24.25 -5.11
CA LEU A 348 -6.07 25.03 -5.33
C LEU A 348 -5.75 26.35 -6.04
N ASP A 349 -6.73 26.86 -6.80
CA ASP A 349 -6.57 28.12 -7.51
C ASP A 349 -7.93 28.89 -7.59
N PRO A 350 -7.92 30.24 -7.56
CA PRO A 350 -9.11 31.04 -7.84
C PRO A 350 -9.46 31.11 -9.34
N MET A 351 -8.65 30.53 -10.20
CA MET A 351 -8.91 30.41 -11.64
C MET A 351 -9.19 28.96 -11.99
N PRO A 352 -10.16 28.68 -12.90
CA PRO A 352 -10.40 27.33 -13.38
C PRO A 352 -9.19 26.82 -14.18
N ARG A 353 -8.98 25.48 -14.18
CA ARG A 353 -7.90 24.82 -14.92
C ARG A 353 -8.42 23.57 -15.62
N PRO A 354 -8.01 23.30 -16.87
CA PRO A 354 -8.35 22.06 -17.55
C PRO A 354 -7.77 20.83 -16.83
N VAL A 355 -8.55 19.75 -16.74
CA VAL A 355 -8.11 18.50 -16.06
C VAL A 355 -6.83 17.94 -16.70
N GLY A 356 -6.69 18.05 -18.03
CA GLY A 356 -5.54 17.52 -18.77
C GLY A 356 -4.20 18.27 -18.53
N GLU A 357 -4.23 19.40 -17.85
CA GLU A 357 -3.02 20.15 -17.49
C GLU A 357 -2.42 19.73 -16.14
N ILE A 358 -3.07 18.82 -15.42
CA ILE A 358 -2.66 18.39 -14.08
C ILE A 358 -1.85 17.10 -14.17
N ASP A 359 -0.62 17.16 -13.71
CA ASP A 359 0.22 15.99 -13.53
C ASP A 359 -0.23 15.19 -12.29
N LEU A 360 -1.15 14.25 -12.52
CA LEU A 360 -1.71 13.41 -11.44
C LEU A 360 -0.66 12.45 -10.87
N VAL A 361 0.36 12.07 -11.65
CA VAL A 361 1.47 11.26 -11.17
C VAL A 361 2.27 12.04 -10.14
N LEU A 362 2.64 13.28 -10.45
CA LEU A 362 3.37 14.14 -9.52
C LEU A 362 2.54 14.44 -8.26
N LEU A 363 1.23 14.69 -8.39
CA LEU A 363 0.36 14.94 -7.23
C LEU A 363 0.35 13.73 -6.28
N ARG A 364 0.26 12.53 -6.84
CA ARG A 364 0.33 11.28 -6.10
C ARG A 364 1.67 11.10 -5.41
N GLU A 365 2.80 11.30 -6.11
CA GLU A 365 4.15 11.19 -5.54
C GLU A 365 4.34 12.10 -4.32
N LEU A 366 3.83 13.33 -4.40
CA LEU A 366 3.89 14.27 -3.27
C LEU A 366 2.98 13.84 -2.11
N ALA A 367 1.81 13.25 -2.39
CA ALA A 367 0.95 12.68 -1.35
C ALA A 367 1.61 11.47 -0.68
N LEU A 368 2.28 10.60 -1.44
CA LEU A 368 3.07 9.49 -0.90
C LEU A 368 4.25 9.98 -0.05
N ALA A 369 4.86 11.11 -0.41
CA ALA A 369 5.88 11.74 0.43
C ALA A 369 5.32 12.18 1.79
N VAL A 370 4.08 12.75 1.83
CA VAL A 370 3.38 13.06 3.09
C VAL A 370 3.15 11.78 3.91
N GLN A 371 2.66 10.70 3.28
CA GLN A 371 2.45 9.41 3.94
C GLN A 371 3.77 8.84 4.51
N GLY A 372 4.87 9.00 3.79
CA GLY A 372 6.21 8.63 4.26
C GLY A 372 6.62 9.37 5.54
N GLU A 373 6.32 10.67 5.64
CA GLU A 373 6.57 11.46 6.86
C GLU A 373 5.68 11.04 8.03
N LEU A 374 4.41 10.71 7.78
CA LEU A 374 3.51 10.19 8.82
C LEU A 374 4.02 8.88 9.43
N ARG A 375 4.53 7.96 8.59
CA ARG A 375 5.09 6.69 9.05
C ARG A 375 6.35 6.87 9.87
N ARG A 376 7.24 7.78 9.48
CA ARG A 376 8.46 8.09 10.26
C ARG A 376 8.12 8.64 11.63
N GLY A 377 7.11 9.50 11.72
CA GLY A 377 6.63 10.02 13.01
C GLY A 377 6.10 8.92 13.93
N ALA A 378 5.34 7.97 13.41
CA ALA A 378 4.78 6.86 14.18
C ALA A 378 5.83 5.84 14.69
N LEU A 379 7.05 5.83 14.14
CA LEU A 379 8.14 4.94 14.57
C LEU A 379 9.02 5.55 15.67
N VAL A 380 8.90 6.84 15.93
CA VAL A 380 9.75 7.59 16.89
C VAL A 380 9.01 7.90 18.20
N GLY A 381 7.69 7.79 18.25
CA GLY A 381 6.83 7.91 19.43
C GLY A 381 6.51 6.54 20.02
#